data_7a55770acff01b41958a1ff7f415cbad
#
_entry.id   7a55770acff01b41958a1ff7f415cbad
#
_cell.length_a   1.000
_cell.length_b   1.000
_cell.length_c   1.000
_cell.angle_alpha   90.00
_cell.angle_beta   90.00
_cell.angle_gamma   90.00
#
_symmetry.space_group_name_H-M   'P 1'
#
loop_
_entity.id
_entity.type
_entity.pdbx_description
1 polymer ?
#
loop_
_entity_poly.entity_id
_entity_poly.type
_entity_poly.pdbx_seq_one_letter_code
_entity_poly.pdbx_strand_id
1 'polypeptide(L)'
;LLFDKYNVKPLLGVVSNNKDPELLSNQKNDMFWDQIRKWKEKKWEISMHGYTHVYDKETKKKDFFNYGGRSEFFGHSYDEQFLRINKSLEIFKKENIEIRSFFAPNHTYDLNTFLALKNNNIKNIIDGYGLMPFNIHNMNFIPQLFYKEIFLPFGIQSTQVHLNYWNENDFFKFE
;
A
#
# COMPACT_ATOMS: atom_id res chain seq x y z
N LEU A 1 21.03 -8.19 1.14
CA LEU A 1 19.66 -8.29 1.65
C LEU A 1 19.08 -9.68 1.36
N LEU A 2 18.17 -10.19 2.21
CA LEU A 2 17.55 -11.49 2.05
C LEU A 2 16.91 -11.65 0.66
N PHE A 3 16.12 -10.70 0.22
CA PHE A 3 15.47 -10.72 -1.09
C PHE A 3 16.45 -10.74 -2.28
N ASP A 4 17.63 -10.11 -2.15
CA ASP A 4 18.66 -10.17 -3.19
C ASP A 4 19.25 -11.59 -3.29
N LYS A 5 19.44 -12.28 -2.15
CA LYS A 5 19.94 -13.68 -2.10
C LYS A 5 19.06 -14.63 -2.91
N TYR A 6 17.73 -14.43 -2.84
CA TYR A 6 16.76 -15.28 -3.54
C TYR A 6 16.24 -14.67 -4.86
N ASN A 7 16.81 -13.56 -5.32
CA ASN A 7 16.36 -12.81 -6.50
C ASN A 7 14.85 -12.48 -6.48
N VAL A 8 14.29 -12.24 -5.30
CA VAL A 8 12.91 -11.81 -5.11
C VAL A 8 12.83 -10.30 -5.22
N LYS A 9 11.82 -9.81 -5.91
CA LYS A 9 11.55 -8.37 -6.08
C LYS A 9 10.21 -8.04 -5.44
N PRO A 10 10.20 -7.63 -4.18
CA PRO A 10 8.97 -7.32 -3.48
C PRO A 10 8.29 -6.05 -4.00
N LEU A 11 7.00 -5.93 -3.70
CA LEU A 11 6.29 -4.68 -3.76
C LEU A 11 6.36 -3.99 -2.40
N LEU A 12 6.74 -2.71 -2.39
CA LEU A 12 6.83 -1.90 -1.18
C LEU A 12 5.67 -0.92 -1.10
N GLY A 13 4.92 -0.97 -0.01
CA GLY A 13 3.98 0.08 0.38
C GLY A 13 4.72 1.26 0.98
N VAL A 14 4.64 2.41 0.34
CA VAL A 14 5.32 3.62 0.81
C VAL A 14 4.31 4.69 1.17
N VAL A 15 4.37 5.16 2.42
CA VAL A 15 3.61 6.31 2.93
C VAL A 15 4.43 7.56 2.65
N SER A 16 3.96 8.42 1.74
CA SER A 16 4.75 9.54 1.22
C SER A 16 4.99 10.67 2.23
N ASN A 17 4.08 10.88 3.17
CA ASN A 17 4.13 11.92 4.20
C ASN A 17 3.66 11.36 5.54
N ASN A 18 4.34 10.31 6.02
CA ASN A 18 3.94 9.60 7.23
C ASN A 18 3.79 10.55 8.44
N LYS A 19 2.62 10.50 9.07
CA LYS A 19 2.27 11.23 10.30
C LYS A 19 1.65 10.31 11.36
N ASP A 20 1.65 9.00 11.12
CA ASP A 20 1.14 8.02 12.07
C ASP A 20 2.11 7.89 13.26
N PRO A 21 1.69 8.25 14.48
CA PRO A 21 2.54 8.16 15.66
C PRO A 21 3.05 6.74 15.94
N GLU A 22 2.29 5.71 15.58
CA GLU A 22 2.68 4.31 15.77
C GLU A 22 3.84 3.91 14.84
N LEU A 23 3.95 4.56 13.68
CA LEU A 23 5.00 4.31 12.69
C LEU A 23 6.17 5.30 12.78
N LEU A 24 6.05 6.37 13.56
CA LEU A 24 7.09 7.36 13.78
C LEU A 24 7.97 7.04 15.00
N SER A 25 8.14 5.76 15.30
CA SER A 25 8.93 5.30 16.46
C SER A 25 10.43 5.60 16.38
N ASN A 26 10.94 5.87 15.19
CA ASN A 26 12.34 6.16 14.93
C ASN A 26 12.53 7.60 14.44
N GLN A 27 13.74 8.12 14.62
CA GLN A 27 14.12 9.41 14.04
C GLN A 27 13.93 9.38 12.51
N LYS A 28 13.54 10.53 11.95
CA LYS A 28 13.46 10.70 10.50
C LYS A 28 14.79 10.31 9.86
N ASN A 29 14.75 9.38 8.92
CA ASN A 29 15.93 8.99 8.17
C ASN A 29 16.02 9.84 6.90
N ASP A 30 17.00 10.73 6.83
CA ASP A 30 17.20 11.61 5.67
C ASP A 30 17.57 10.83 4.40
N MET A 31 18.04 9.58 4.54
CA MET A 31 18.34 8.70 3.41
C MET A 31 17.14 7.83 2.97
N PHE A 32 15.95 8.06 3.51
CA PHE A 32 14.77 7.25 3.20
C PHE A 32 14.48 7.20 1.69
N TRP A 33 14.40 8.35 1.03
CA TRP A 33 14.11 8.41 -0.39
C TRP A 33 15.24 7.88 -1.27
N ASP A 34 16.50 8.04 -0.84
CA ASP A 34 17.65 7.42 -1.51
C ASP A 34 17.52 5.89 -1.50
N GLN A 35 17.10 5.34 -0.37
CA GLN A 35 16.90 3.90 -0.24
C GLN A 35 15.73 3.42 -1.13
N ILE A 36 14.61 4.15 -1.19
CA ILE A 36 13.49 3.82 -2.07
C ILE A 36 13.94 3.84 -3.54
N ARG A 37 14.70 4.86 -3.97
CA ARG A 37 15.26 4.92 -5.34
C ARG A 37 16.15 3.72 -5.65
N LYS A 38 17.05 3.34 -4.74
CA LYS A 38 17.89 2.14 -4.87
C LYS A 38 17.07 0.85 -5.05
N TRP A 39 15.98 0.70 -4.33
CA TRP A 39 15.10 -0.46 -4.51
C TRP A 39 14.35 -0.41 -5.84
N LYS A 40 13.90 0.76 -6.27
CA LYS A 40 13.31 0.93 -7.61
C LYS A 40 14.30 0.55 -8.72
N GLU A 41 15.58 0.94 -8.62
CA GLU A 41 16.65 0.54 -9.54
C GLU A 41 16.82 -0.97 -9.61
N LYS A 42 16.62 -1.67 -8.49
CA LYS A 42 16.57 -3.14 -8.41
C LYS A 42 15.29 -3.76 -8.99
N LYS A 43 14.41 -2.97 -9.58
CA LYS A 43 13.11 -3.39 -10.15
C LYS A 43 12.08 -3.83 -9.10
N TRP A 44 12.21 -3.35 -7.86
CA TRP A 44 11.14 -3.50 -6.88
C TRP A 44 9.99 -2.57 -7.25
N GLU A 45 8.76 -3.02 -7.09
CA GLU A 45 7.59 -2.19 -7.31
C GLU A 45 7.37 -1.27 -6.10
N ILE A 46 7.16 0.02 -6.36
CA ILE A 46 6.80 0.99 -5.32
C ILE A 46 5.34 1.32 -5.46
N SER A 47 4.57 1.00 -4.44
CA SER A 47 3.13 1.25 -4.36
C SER A 47 2.81 2.34 -3.35
N MET A 48 1.85 3.19 -3.66
CA MET A 48 1.36 4.19 -2.71
C MET A 48 0.56 3.50 -1.60
N HIS A 49 0.96 3.72 -0.35
CA HIS A 49 0.25 3.24 0.84
C HIS A 49 -0.32 4.42 1.63
N GLY A 50 -1.34 5.07 1.05
CA GLY A 50 -1.90 6.29 1.60
C GLY A 50 -1.02 7.54 1.41
N TYR A 51 -1.36 8.60 2.11
CA TYR A 51 -0.65 9.88 2.15
C TYR A 51 0.05 10.10 3.48
N THR A 52 -0.73 10.05 4.59
CA THR A 52 -0.23 10.31 5.95
C THR A 52 -0.25 9.08 6.85
N HIS A 53 -0.99 8.04 6.49
CA HIS A 53 -1.31 6.87 7.30
C HIS A 53 -2.10 7.19 8.58
N VAL A 54 -2.71 8.38 8.66
CA VAL A 54 -3.52 8.79 9.82
C VAL A 54 -4.98 8.43 9.57
N TYR A 55 -5.57 7.70 10.49
CA TYR A 55 -6.98 7.31 10.47
C TYR A 55 -7.83 8.41 11.14
N ASP A 56 -8.09 9.47 10.38
CA ASP A 56 -8.80 10.67 10.85
C ASP A 56 -10.32 10.63 10.58
N LYS A 57 -10.82 9.53 10.04
CA LYS A 57 -12.24 9.29 9.83
C LYS A 57 -12.68 8.00 10.51
N GLU A 58 -13.71 8.12 11.33
CA GLU A 58 -14.43 6.98 11.89
C GLU A 58 -15.84 6.91 11.30
N THR A 59 -16.29 5.70 10.99
CA THR A 59 -17.61 5.47 10.44
C THR A 59 -18.15 4.12 10.88
N LYS A 60 -19.46 4.06 11.14
CA LYS A 60 -20.19 2.82 11.37
C LYS A 60 -20.62 2.15 10.06
N LYS A 61 -20.52 2.88 8.94
CA LYS A 61 -20.78 2.30 7.62
C LYS A 61 -19.71 1.29 7.28
N LYS A 62 -20.10 0.26 6.56
CA LYS A 62 -19.15 -0.70 6.01
C LYS A 62 -18.52 -0.12 4.75
N ASP A 63 -17.23 -0.27 4.64
CA ASP A 63 -16.47 0.04 3.43
C ASP A 63 -16.70 -1.00 2.32
N PHE A 64 -15.98 -0.88 1.22
CA PHE A 64 -16.07 -1.80 0.08
C PHE A 64 -15.79 -3.28 0.45
N PHE A 65 -14.87 -3.53 1.40
CA PHE A 65 -14.54 -4.88 1.87
C PHE A 65 -15.27 -5.31 3.15
N ASN A 66 -16.23 -4.54 3.64
CA ASN A 66 -16.93 -4.75 4.90
C ASN A 66 -16.10 -4.61 6.18
N TYR A 67 -14.93 -3.99 6.14
CA TYR A 67 -14.16 -3.72 7.34
C TYR A 67 -14.81 -2.63 8.20
N GLY A 68 -15.07 -1.47 7.59
CA GLY A 68 -15.58 -0.29 8.32
C GLY A 68 -14.55 0.28 9.30
N GLY A 69 -15.02 1.10 10.24
CA GLY A 69 -14.20 1.64 11.31
C GLY A 69 -13.36 2.85 10.89
N ARG A 70 -12.07 2.83 11.22
CA ARG A 70 -11.15 3.95 11.00
C ARG A 70 -10.52 3.92 9.62
N SER A 71 -10.38 5.08 8.98
CA SER A 71 -9.78 5.17 7.65
C SER A 71 -9.07 6.51 7.42
N GLU A 72 -8.11 6.48 6.51
CA GLU A 72 -7.54 7.68 5.90
C GLU A 72 -8.36 8.15 4.68
N PHE A 73 -9.10 7.27 4.02
CA PHE A 73 -9.84 7.54 2.78
C PHE A 73 -11.34 7.35 2.92
N PHE A 74 -11.78 6.14 3.24
CA PHE A 74 -13.18 5.78 3.34
C PHE A 74 -13.98 6.74 4.22
N GLY A 75 -15.10 7.25 3.69
CA GLY A 75 -15.99 8.17 4.40
C GLY A 75 -15.62 9.65 4.29
N HIS A 76 -14.49 9.99 3.67
CA HIS A 76 -14.18 11.36 3.25
C HIS A 76 -14.89 11.71 1.93
N SER A 77 -15.01 13.02 1.66
CA SER A 77 -15.49 13.49 0.37
C SER A 77 -14.55 13.09 -0.77
N TYR A 78 -15.06 13.07 -2.00
CA TYR A 78 -14.23 12.85 -3.18
C TYR A 78 -13.06 13.85 -3.24
N ASP A 79 -13.33 15.13 -3.02
CA ASP A 79 -12.31 16.19 -3.12
C ASP A 79 -11.18 16.01 -2.10
N GLU A 80 -11.51 15.62 -0.86
CA GLU A 80 -10.50 15.32 0.16
C GLU A 80 -9.64 14.11 -0.22
N GLN A 81 -10.26 13.03 -0.68
CA GLN A 81 -9.55 11.83 -1.12
C GLN A 81 -8.67 12.12 -2.34
N PHE A 82 -9.20 12.85 -3.33
CA PHE A 82 -8.45 13.29 -4.51
C PHE A 82 -7.24 14.14 -4.12
N LEU A 83 -7.43 15.11 -3.22
CA LEU A 83 -6.35 15.98 -2.74
C LEU A 83 -5.23 15.19 -2.03
N ARG A 84 -5.57 14.20 -1.19
CA ARG A 84 -4.59 13.35 -0.49
C ARG A 84 -3.77 12.53 -1.48
N ILE A 85 -4.43 11.90 -2.44
CA ILE A 85 -3.78 11.12 -3.50
C ILE A 85 -2.86 12.02 -4.34
N ASN A 86 -3.35 13.18 -4.75
CA ASN A 86 -2.58 14.13 -5.56
C ASN A 86 -1.33 14.62 -4.82
N LYS A 87 -1.46 15.05 -3.56
CA LYS A 87 -0.30 15.45 -2.72
C LYS A 87 0.72 14.34 -2.56
N SER A 88 0.25 13.10 -2.40
CA SER A 88 1.13 11.94 -2.33
C SER A 88 1.90 11.76 -3.64
N LEU A 89 1.21 11.83 -4.79
CA LEU A 89 1.83 11.73 -6.11
C LEU A 89 2.84 12.85 -6.39
N GLU A 90 2.58 14.07 -5.93
CA GLU A 90 3.52 15.19 -6.05
C GLU A 90 4.84 14.90 -5.32
N ILE A 91 4.77 14.28 -4.12
CA ILE A 91 5.96 13.86 -3.39
C ILE A 91 6.72 12.78 -4.16
N PHE A 92 6.05 11.73 -4.59
CA PHE A 92 6.69 10.67 -5.39
C PHE A 92 7.32 11.21 -6.67
N LYS A 93 6.66 12.15 -7.35
CA LYS A 93 7.18 12.80 -8.55
C LYS A 93 8.46 13.59 -8.26
N LYS A 94 8.52 14.34 -7.15
CA LYS A 94 9.74 15.07 -6.72
C LYS A 94 10.89 14.10 -6.47
N GLU A 95 10.58 12.89 -6.01
CA GLU A 95 11.57 11.84 -5.75
C GLU A 95 11.90 10.97 -6.97
N ASN A 96 11.39 11.34 -8.16
CA ASN A 96 11.54 10.57 -9.41
C ASN A 96 10.99 9.14 -9.34
N ILE A 97 9.90 8.94 -8.59
CA ILE A 97 9.23 7.66 -8.43
C ILE A 97 7.87 7.71 -9.11
N GLU A 98 7.68 6.87 -10.12
CA GLU A 98 6.40 6.65 -10.75
C GLU A 98 5.58 5.66 -9.94
N ILE A 99 4.32 6.02 -9.64
CA ILE A 99 3.37 5.17 -8.92
C ILE A 99 2.34 4.63 -9.90
N ARG A 100 2.16 3.31 -9.89
CA ARG A 100 1.21 2.59 -10.75
C ARG A 100 0.18 1.78 -9.95
N SER A 101 0.39 1.65 -8.65
CA SER A 101 -0.44 0.85 -7.77
C SER A 101 -0.67 1.53 -6.41
N PHE A 102 -1.75 1.12 -5.77
CA PHE A 102 -2.18 1.66 -4.49
C PHE A 102 -2.76 0.55 -3.61
N PHE A 103 -2.62 0.67 -2.32
CA PHE A 103 -3.46 -0.01 -1.33
C PHE A 103 -3.67 0.90 -0.13
N ALA A 104 -4.92 0.95 0.35
CA ALA A 104 -5.29 1.86 1.42
C ALA A 104 -4.77 1.36 2.77
N PRO A 105 -4.29 2.27 3.64
CA PRO A 105 -4.12 1.97 5.05
C PRO A 105 -5.42 1.39 5.62
N ASN A 106 -5.30 0.35 6.46
CA ASN A 106 -6.43 -0.39 7.04
C ASN A 106 -7.38 -1.04 6.02
N HIS A 107 -6.97 -1.20 4.75
CA HIS A 107 -7.74 -1.87 3.68
C HIS A 107 -9.16 -1.31 3.47
N THR A 108 -9.37 -0.02 3.74
CA THR A 108 -10.69 0.62 3.70
C THR A 108 -10.87 1.53 2.49
N TYR A 109 -11.91 1.26 1.71
CA TYR A 109 -12.21 1.91 0.44
C TYR A 109 -13.69 2.24 0.31
N ASP A 110 -14.01 3.26 -0.50
CA ASP A 110 -15.33 3.53 -1.04
C ASP A 110 -15.26 3.92 -2.53
N LEU A 111 -16.42 4.22 -3.12
CA LEU A 111 -16.47 4.62 -4.53
C LEU A 111 -15.71 5.91 -4.81
N ASN A 112 -15.65 6.84 -3.85
CA ASN A 112 -14.87 8.07 -3.97
C ASN A 112 -13.36 7.75 -4.04
N THR A 113 -12.89 6.76 -3.29
CA THR A 113 -11.49 6.30 -3.34
C THR A 113 -11.15 5.82 -4.76
N PHE A 114 -11.99 4.98 -5.36
CA PHE A 114 -11.75 4.46 -6.70
C PHE A 114 -11.80 5.57 -7.77
N LEU A 115 -12.74 6.48 -7.65
CA LEU A 115 -12.86 7.62 -8.57
C LEU A 115 -11.64 8.55 -8.45
N ALA A 116 -11.20 8.86 -7.25
CA ALA A 116 -10.04 9.70 -7.00
C ALA A 116 -8.73 9.07 -7.51
N LEU A 117 -8.55 7.76 -7.31
CA LEU A 117 -7.42 7.01 -7.87
C LEU A 117 -7.43 7.02 -9.40
N LYS A 118 -8.58 6.71 -10.01
CA LYS A 118 -8.75 6.68 -11.46
C LYS A 118 -8.43 8.04 -12.09
N ASN A 119 -8.92 9.13 -11.51
CA ASN A 119 -8.69 10.49 -12.01
C ASN A 119 -7.23 10.95 -11.81
N ASN A 120 -6.46 10.25 -10.98
CA ASN A 120 -5.01 10.38 -10.86
C ASN A 120 -4.24 9.30 -11.66
N ASN A 121 -4.89 8.61 -12.61
CA ASN A 121 -4.31 7.57 -13.46
C ASN A 121 -3.77 6.33 -12.72
N ILE A 122 -4.21 6.08 -11.49
CA ILE A 122 -3.91 4.86 -10.75
C ILE A 122 -5.10 3.91 -10.90
N LYS A 123 -4.86 2.73 -11.49
CA LYS A 123 -5.90 1.73 -11.74
C LYS A 123 -5.66 0.39 -11.02
N ASN A 124 -4.47 0.17 -10.49
CA ASN A 124 -4.12 -1.09 -9.86
C ASN A 124 -4.20 -0.96 -8.33
N ILE A 125 -4.95 -1.86 -7.72
CA ILE A 125 -5.10 -1.97 -6.26
C ILE A 125 -4.53 -3.31 -5.82
N ILE A 126 -3.61 -3.28 -4.86
CA ILE A 126 -3.00 -4.48 -4.29
C ILE A 126 -3.79 -4.83 -3.03
N ASP A 127 -4.95 -5.42 -3.24
CA ASP A 127 -5.89 -5.74 -2.16
C ASP A 127 -7.03 -6.64 -2.66
N GLY A 128 -7.87 -7.08 -1.74
CA GLY A 128 -9.07 -7.88 -2.04
C GLY A 128 -8.85 -9.37 -1.98
N TYR A 129 -9.94 -10.10 -2.09
CA TYR A 129 -9.98 -11.56 -1.96
C TYR A 129 -10.21 -12.21 -3.31
N GLY A 130 -9.36 -13.13 -3.68
CA GLY A 130 -9.48 -13.89 -4.92
C GLY A 130 -8.22 -14.70 -5.23
N LEU A 131 -8.32 -15.67 -6.13
CA LEU A 131 -7.20 -16.49 -6.58
C LEU A 131 -6.52 -15.90 -7.83
N MET A 132 -7.20 -14.99 -8.50
CA MET A 132 -6.74 -14.33 -9.72
C MET A 132 -7.07 -12.84 -9.65
N PRO A 133 -6.31 -11.98 -10.34
CA PRO A 133 -6.68 -10.58 -10.51
C PRO A 133 -8.09 -10.44 -11.11
N PHE A 134 -8.82 -9.45 -10.66
CA PHE A 134 -10.18 -9.17 -11.11
C PHE A 134 -10.40 -7.66 -11.31
N ASN A 135 -11.46 -7.30 -12.03
CA ASN A 135 -11.81 -5.90 -12.27
C ASN A 135 -13.18 -5.59 -11.68
N ILE A 136 -13.25 -4.57 -10.85
CA ILE A 136 -14.50 -4.01 -10.31
C ILE A 136 -14.38 -2.48 -10.33
N HIS A 137 -15.46 -1.77 -10.71
CA HIS A 137 -15.51 -0.31 -10.82
C HIS A 137 -14.38 0.29 -11.70
N ASN A 138 -13.95 -0.45 -12.73
CA ASN A 138 -12.83 -0.12 -13.60
C ASN A 138 -11.47 -0.01 -12.86
N MET A 139 -11.35 -0.68 -11.71
CA MET A 139 -10.10 -0.87 -10.97
C MET A 139 -9.65 -2.31 -11.10
N ASN A 140 -8.37 -2.52 -11.30
CA ASN A 140 -7.74 -3.84 -11.32
C ASN A 140 -7.28 -4.20 -9.92
N PHE A 141 -7.86 -5.25 -9.36
CA PHE A 141 -7.46 -5.77 -8.06
C PHE A 141 -6.48 -6.92 -8.22
N ILE A 142 -5.36 -6.84 -7.53
CA ILE A 142 -4.39 -7.92 -7.37
C ILE A 142 -4.60 -8.46 -5.96
N PRO A 143 -5.14 -9.68 -5.82
CA PRO A 143 -5.58 -10.20 -4.53
C PRO A 143 -4.46 -10.25 -3.49
N GLN A 144 -4.81 -9.91 -2.25
CA GLN A 144 -3.98 -10.05 -1.07
C GLN A 144 -4.67 -11.01 -0.11
N LEU A 145 -4.40 -12.31 -0.29
CA LEU A 145 -5.15 -13.37 0.40
C LEU A 145 -4.70 -13.62 1.82
N PHE A 146 -3.44 -13.35 2.13
CA PHE A 146 -2.85 -13.82 3.38
C PHE A 146 -2.04 -12.73 4.07
N TYR A 147 -2.10 -12.73 5.39
CA TYR A 147 -1.21 -11.97 6.28
C TYR A 147 -0.04 -12.82 6.78
N LYS A 148 0.18 -13.98 6.14
CA LYS A 148 1.23 -14.95 6.46
C LYS A 148 1.85 -15.47 5.16
N GLU A 149 3.02 -16.07 5.28
CA GLU A 149 3.81 -16.68 4.23
C GLU A 149 3.14 -18.00 3.76
N ILE A 150 1.96 -17.88 3.16
CA ILE A 150 1.26 -19.02 2.56
C ILE A 150 1.41 -18.89 1.05
N PHE A 151 1.89 -19.95 0.43
CA PHE A 151 2.04 -20.06 -1.00
C PHE A 151 1.07 -21.11 -1.56
N LEU A 152 0.26 -20.70 -2.52
CA LEU A 152 -0.58 -21.63 -3.30
C LEU A 152 0.10 -21.91 -4.63
N PRO A 153 0.08 -23.17 -5.13
CA PRO A 153 0.75 -23.53 -6.39
C PRO A 153 -0.01 -23.07 -7.63
N PHE A 154 -1.01 -22.23 -7.49
CA PHE A 154 -1.84 -21.71 -8.58
C PHE A 154 -2.38 -20.32 -8.25
N GLY A 155 -2.83 -19.60 -9.29
CA GLY A 155 -3.37 -18.24 -9.15
C GLY A 155 -2.28 -17.16 -9.18
N ILE A 156 -2.70 -15.91 -9.00
CA ILE A 156 -1.85 -14.74 -8.80
C ILE A 156 -2.32 -14.10 -7.50
N GLN A 157 -1.46 -14.03 -6.53
CA GLN A 157 -1.78 -13.59 -5.19
C GLN A 157 -0.60 -12.89 -4.55
N SER A 158 -0.86 -12.03 -3.59
CA SER A 158 0.16 -11.44 -2.75
C SER A 158 -0.06 -11.80 -1.29
N THR A 159 1.00 -11.75 -0.50
CA THR A 159 0.95 -11.82 0.95
C THR A 159 1.50 -10.55 1.54
N GLN A 160 0.89 -10.08 2.63
CA GLN A 160 1.34 -8.89 3.32
C GLN A 160 2.32 -9.25 4.43
N VAL A 161 3.41 -8.51 4.49
CA VAL A 161 4.45 -8.69 5.50
C VAL A 161 4.75 -7.34 6.16
N HIS A 162 4.67 -7.27 7.50
CA HIS A 162 4.99 -6.10 8.29
C HIS A 162 6.33 -6.30 9.02
N LEU A 163 7.42 -6.01 8.35
CA LEU A 163 8.78 -6.25 8.87
C LEU A 163 9.12 -5.47 10.14
N ASN A 164 8.45 -4.35 10.39
CA ASN A 164 8.68 -3.52 11.57
C ASN A 164 8.28 -4.18 12.89
N TYR A 165 7.53 -5.28 12.86
CA TYR A 165 7.17 -6.08 14.03
C TYR A 165 8.02 -7.35 14.18
N TRP A 166 8.93 -7.62 13.24
CA TRP A 166 9.72 -8.84 13.22
C TRP A 166 10.96 -8.75 14.09
N ASN A 167 11.24 -9.82 14.81
CA ASN A 167 12.50 -10.08 15.49
C ASN A 167 13.38 -11.02 14.64
N GLU A 168 14.60 -11.31 15.10
CA GLU A 168 15.53 -12.18 14.37
C GLU A 168 14.98 -13.58 14.07
N ASN A 169 14.18 -14.16 14.97
CA ASN A 169 13.59 -15.48 14.79
C ASN A 169 12.49 -15.45 13.70
N ASP A 170 11.78 -14.33 13.54
CA ASP A 170 10.79 -14.17 12.48
C ASP A 170 11.49 -14.09 11.10
N PHE A 171 12.61 -13.37 11.01
CA PHE A 171 13.43 -13.36 9.81
C PHE A 171 13.99 -14.74 9.46
N PHE A 172 14.46 -15.48 10.45
CA PHE A 172 14.96 -16.84 10.25
C PHE A 172 13.90 -17.81 9.74
N LYS A 173 12.68 -17.73 10.28
CA LYS A 173 11.56 -18.55 9.80
C LYS A 173 11.09 -18.19 8.40
N PHE A 174 11.20 -16.93 8.03
CA PHE A 174 10.82 -16.46 6.71
C PHE A 174 11.83 -16.86 5.64
N GLU A 175 13.10 -16.99 5.97
CA GLU A 175 14.18 -17.45 5.11
C GLU A 175 14.06 -18.95 4.76
#